data_cf9a630218afaf41998110828444c685
#
_entry.id   cf9a630218afaf41998110828444c685
#
_cell.length_a   1.000
_cell.length_b   1.000
_cell.length_c   1.000
_cell.angle_alpha   90.00
_cell.angle_beta   90.00
_cell.angle_gamma   90.00
#
_symmetry.space_group_name_H-M   'P 1'
#
loop_
_entity.id
_entity.type
_entity.pdbx_description
1 polymer ?
#
loop_
_entity_poly.entity_id
_entity_poly.type
_entity_poly.pdbx_seq_one_letter_code
_entity_poly.pdbx_strand_id
1 'polypeptide(L)'
;MNCNNAKKIDLVIYLKKQGFEPSKTQGKNVWYLSPFRQESTPSFKVDTVKNLYIDYGEIDSGGTIIDLVTQLHSCTIKEALEKLTTDSFSFPQHLPKISEDRIYAITKIEEITNKNLLSYLRERKINLDFARQFCSQVHYTFDDKKEYYAVGFKNDKGSYELRNKFFKGILGGKEITTIDNNCQVVSLFESWSDFLSYLTLKKKVPEENFIILNST
;
A
#
# COMPACT_ATOMS: atom_id res chain seq x y z
N MET A 1 -3.16 -29.03 -12.37
CA MET A 1 -2.27 -27.98 -11.83
C MET A 1 -2.54 -27.83 -10.34
N ASN A 2 -1.53 -27.45 -9.50
CA ASN A 2 -1.80 -27.10 -8.10
C ASN A 2 -1.96 -25.58 -7.93
N CYS A 3 -2.55 -25.15 -6.78
CA CYS A 3 -2.81 -23.73 -6.52
C CYS A 3 -1.56 -22.84 -6.58
N ASN A 4 -0.40 -23.34 -6.11
CA ASN A 4 0.85 -22.56 -6.12
C ASN A 4 1.35 -22.29 -7.54
N ASN A 5 1.16 -23.23 -8.44
CA ASN A 5 1.52 -23.05 -9.85
C ASN A 5 0.50 -22.17 -10.58
N ALA A 6 -0.80 -22.34 -10.28
CA ALA A 6 -1.84 -21.50 -10.85
C ALA A 6 -1.61 -20.00 -10.50
N LYS A 7 -1.27 -19.67 -9.26
CA LYS A 7 -1.00 -18.30 -8.82
C LYS A 7 0.17 -17.60 -9.53
N LYS A 8 1.01 -18.36 -10.24
CA LYS A 8 2.12 -17.82 -11.05
C LYS A 8 1.65 -17.36 -12.44
N ILE A 9 0.46 -17.73 -12.89
CA ILE A 9 -0.09 -17.28 -14.15
C ILE A 9 -0.37 -15.78 -14.06
N ASP A 10 0.13 -15.03 -15.04
CA ASP A 10 -0.02 -13.57 -15.08
C ASP A 10 -1.47 -13.18 -15.36
N LEU A 11 -2.05 -12.38 -14.46
CA LEU A 11 -3.43 -11.91 -14.54
C LEU A 11 -3.70 -11.05 -15.77
N VAL A 12 -2.73 -10.24 -16.20
CA VAL A 12 -2.88 -9.38 -17.40
C VAL A 12 -2.94 -10.24 -18.66
N ILE A 13 -2.06 -11.27 -18.75
CA ILE A 13 -2.05 -12.21 -19.87
C ILE A 13 -3.34 -13.03 -19.89
N TYR A 14 -3.82 -13.46 -18.72
CA TYR A 14 -5.07 -14.18 -18.62
C TYR A 14 -6.26 -13.34 -19.09
N LEU A 15 -6.42 -12.12 -18.56
CA LEU A 15 -7.48 -11.20 -18.93
C LEU A 15 -7.48 -10.91 -20.44
N LYS A 16 -6.31 -10.67 -21.03
CA LYS A 16 -6.17 -10.45 -22.46
C LYS A 16 -6.65 -11.66 -23.29
N LYS A 17 -6.32 -12.88 -22.86
CA LYS A 17 -6.81 -14.11 -23.53
C LYS A 17 -8.33 -14.26 -23.41
N GLN A 18 -8.91 -13.77 -22.32
CA GLN A 18 -10.37 -13.76 -22.13
C GLN A 18 -11.05 -12.61 -22.88
N GLY A 19 -10.29 -11.77 -23.61
CA GLY A 19 -10.82 -10.67 -24.40
C GLY A 19 -11.00 -9.36 -23.64
N PHE A 20 -10.48 -9.27 -22.42
CA PHE A 20 -10.50 -8.02 -21.64
C PHE A 20 -9.28 -7.18 -21.97
N GLU A 21 -9.50 -5.98 -22.50
CA GLU A 21 -8.44 -5.03 -22.80
C GLU A 21 -8.29 -3.98 -21.69
N PRO A 22 -7.06 -3.57 -21.37
CA PRO A 22 -6.82 -2.57 -20.35
C PRO A 22 -7.33 -1.19 -20.77
N SER A 23 -8.02 -0.49 -19.87
CA SER A 23 -8.48 0.88 -20.08
C SER A 23 -7.35 1.90 -19.86
N LYS A 24 -6.46 1.64 -18.89
CA LYS A 24 -5.26 2.44 -18.63
C LYS A 24 -4.21 1.66 -17.85
N THR A 25 -2.95 2.07 -18.01
CA THR A 25 -1.82 1.55 -17.20
C THR A 25 -1.17 2.70 -16.44
N GLN A 26 -0.92 2.51 -15.15
CA GLN A 26 -0.31 3.50 -14.29
C GLN A 26 0.75 2.83 -13.38
N GLY A 27 2.00 2.91 -13.79
CA GLY A 27 3.10 2.19 -13.15
C GLY A 27 2.86 0.67 -13.16
N LYS A 28 2.82 0.06 -11.98
CA LYS A 28 2.54 -1.38 -11.82
C LYS A 28 1.05 -1.74 -11.84
N ASN A 29 0.16 -0.77 -11.91
CA ASN A 29 -1.28 -0.98 -11.88
C ASN A 29 -1.86 -0.91 -13.30
N VAL A 30 -2.58 -1.95 -13.68
CA VAL A 30 -3.35 -2.01 -14.93
C VAL A 30 -4.82 -1.99 -14.57
N TRP A 31 -5.57 -1.08 -15.18
CA TRP A 31 -6.99 -0.86 -14.88
C TRP A 31 -7.85 -1.33 -16.04
N TYR A 32 -8.95 -1.99 -15.70
CA TYR A 32 -9.94 -2.52 -16.62
C TYR A 32 -11.34 -2.07 -16.22
N LEU A 33 -12.28 -2.11 -17.17
CA LEU A 33 -13.69 -2.24 -16.82
C LEU A 33 -13.86 -3.61 -16.15
N SER A 34 -14.75 -3.70 -15.14
CA SER A 34 -14.92 -4.95 -14.41
C SER A 34 -15.37 -6.08 -15.35
N PRO A 35 -14.73 -7.27 -15.30
CA PRO A 35 -15.18 -8.44 -16.05
C PRO A 35 -16.50 -9.04 -15.51
N PHE A 36 -17.00 -8.55 -14.39
CA PHE A 36 -18.17 -9.10 -13.70
C PHE A 36 -19.45 -8.29 -13.91
N ARG A 37 -19.35 -7.07 -14.50
CA ARG A 37 -20.51 -6.20 -14.76
C ARG A 37 -20.25 -5.23 -15.89
N GLN A 38 -21.31 -4.60 -16.36
CA GLN A 38 -21.19 -3.49 -17.31
C GLN A 38 -20.99 -2.17 -16.53
N GLU A 39 -19.93 -1.45 -16.87
CA GLU A 39 -19.60 -0.16 -16.29
C GLU A 39 -18.88 0.73 -17.31
N SER A 40 -18.89 2.05 -17.10
CA SER A 40 -18.24 3.03 -17.97
C SER A 40 -16.93 3.55 -17.39
N THR A 41 -16.70 3.37 -16.10
CA THR A 41 -15.49 3.84 -15.41
C THR A 41 -14.69 2.64 -14.93
N PRO A 42 -13.39 2.54 -15.28
CA PRO A 42 -12.56 1.42 -14.86
C PRO A 42 -12.44 1.31 -13.35
N SER A 43 -12.94 0.22 -12.78
CA SER A 43 -12.89 -0.06 -11.34
C SER A 43 -12.13 -1.33 -10.99
N PHE A 44 -11.82 -2.17 -11.96
CA PHE A 44 -11.05 -3.39 -11.75
C PHE A 44 -9.56 -3.12 -11.96
N LYS A 45 -8.75 -3.35 -10.93
CA LYS A 45 -7.30 -3.07 -10.92
C LYS A 45 -6.50 -4.34 -10.73
N VAL A 46 -5.48 -4.53 -11.55
CA VAL A 46 -4.46 -5.57 -11.39
C VAL A 46 -3.14 -4.93 -10.98
N ASP A 47 -2.55 -5.39 -9.87
CA ASP A 47 -1.16 -5.09 -9.48
C ASP A 47 -0.25 -6.14 -10.14
N THR A 48 0.52 -5.75 -11.14
CA THR A 48 1.37 -6.66 -11.93
C THR A 48 2.57 -7.20 -11.15
N VAL A 49 2.98 -6.55 -10.08
CA VAL A 49 4.10 -7.00 -9.23
C VAL A 49 3.61 -8.06 -8.25
N LYS A 50 2.48 -7.82 -7.61
CA LYS A 50 1.89 -8.78 -6.66
C LYS A 50 1.12 -9.90 -7.35
N ASN A 51 0.77 -9.72 -8.61
CA ASN A 51 -0.13 -10.58 -9.39
C ASN A 51 -1.47 -10.80 -8.68
N LEU A 52 -2.08 -9.72 -8.21
CA LEU A 52 -3.35 -9.69 -7.50
C LEU A 52 -4.28 -8.67 -8.15
N TYR A 53 -5.59 -8.92 -8.08
CA TYR A 53 -6.59 -7.94 -8.50
C TYR A 53 -7.43 -7.43 -7.32
N ILE A 54 -8.02 -6.25 -7.50
CA ILE A 54 -9.04 -5.65 -6.64
C ILE A 54 -10.09 -5.05 -7.56
N ASP A 55 -11.35 -5.37 -7.29
CA ASP A 55 -12.51 -4.74 -7.93
C ASP A 55 -13.15 -3.74 -6.96
N TYR A 56 -12.95 -2.45 -7.20
CA TYR A 56 -13.47 -1.37 -6.34
C TYR A 56 -14.97 -1.12 -6.49
N GLY A 57 -15.61 -1.70 -7.49
CA GLY A 57 -17.05 -1.57 -7.68
C GLY A 57 -17.86 -2.58 -6.88
N GLU A 58 -17.22 -3.50 -6.17
CA GLU A 58 -17.84 -4.49 -5.31
C GLU A 58 -17.12 -4.59 -3.97
N ILE A 59 -17.86 -4.67 -2.87
CA ILE A 59 -17.29 -4.74 -1.53
C ILE A 59 -16.55 -6.07 -1.37
N ASP A 60 -15.31 -6.03 -0.86
CA ASP A 60 -14.45 -7.18 -0.60
C ASP A 60 -14.13 -8.08 -1.83
N SER A 61 -14.23 -7.53 -3.05
CA SER A 61 -13.88 -8.26 -4.26
C SER A 61 -12.42 -8.07 -4.65
N GLY A 62 -11.66 -9.15 -4.61
CA GLY A 62 -10.26 -9.17 -5.00
C GLY A 62 -9.61 -10.53 -4.76
N GLY A 63 -8.39 -10.72 -5.26
CA GLY A 63 -7.68 -11.97 -5.03
C GLY A 63 -6.64 -12.32 -6.09
N THR A 64 -6.42 -13.62 -6.24
CA THR A 64 -5.50 -14.26 -7.18
C THR A 64 -6.23 -14.64 -8.47
N ILE A 65 -5.50 -15.20 -9.43
CA ILE A 65 -6.12 -15.75 -10.65
C ILE A 65 -7.13 -16.86 -10.35
N ILE A 66 -6.95 -17.62 -9.28
CA ILE A 66 -7.88 -18.68 -8.91
C ILE A 66 -9.23 -18.06 -8.54
N ASP A 67 -9.20 -16.99 -7.72
CA ASP A 67 -10.39 -16.26 -7.31
C ASP A 67 -11.10 -15.61 -8.50
N LEU A 68 -10.30 -15.03 -9.43
CA LEU A 68 -10.83 -14.47 -10.67
C LEU A 68 -11.55 -15.53 -11.52
N VAL A 69 -10.92 -16.69 -11.74
CA VAL A 69 -11.47 -17.75 -12.58
C VAL A 69 -12.72 -18.38 -11.96
N THR A 70 -12.72 -18.61 -10.64
CA THR A 70 -13.88 -19.13 -9.92
C THR A 70 -15.07 -18.19 -10.04
N GLN A 71 -14.85 -16.88 -9.89
CA GLN A 71 -15.90 -15.87 -10.00
C GLN A 71 -16.37 -15.68 -11.45
N LEU A 72 -15.43 -15.56 -12.41
CA LEU A 72 -15.75 -15.34 -13.83
C LEU A 72 -16.55 -16.49 -14.46
N HIS A 73 -16.28 -17.73 -14.04
CA HIS A 73 -16.91 -18.92 -14.57
C HIS A 73 -17.91 -19.58 -13.62
N SER A 74 -18.18 -18.95 -12.45
CA SER A 74 -19.08 -19.49 -11.41
C SER A 74 -18.78 -20.97 -11.10
N CYS A 75 -17.49 -21.30 -10.93
CA CYS A 75 -17.01 -22.67 -10.79
C CYS A 75 -16.23 -22.90 -9.49
N THR A 76 -16.03 -24.15 -9.11
CA THR A 76 -15.22 -24.54 -7.96
C THR A 76 -13.72 -24.31 -8.21
N ILE A 77 -12.93 -24.27 -7.13
CA ILE A 77 -11.46 -24.15 -7.23
C ILE A 77 -10.86 -25.28 -8.07
N LYS A 78 -11.41 -26.51 -7.94
CA LYS A 78 -10.96 -27.67 -8.72
C LYS A 78 -11.16 -27.43 -10.21
N GLU A 79 -12.34 -27.00 -10.61
CA GLU A 79 -12.69 -26.70 -12.02
C GLU A 79 -11.89 -25.50 -12.53
N ALA A 80 -11.64 -24.48 -11.70
CA ALA A 80 -10.76 -23.37 -12.06
C ALA A 80 -9.34 -23.83 -12.38
N LEU A 81 -8.77 -24.73 -11.57
CA LEU A 81 -7.46 -25.32 -11.79
C LEU A 81 -7.41 -26.20 -13.06
N GLU A 82 -8.48 -26.90 -13.38
CA GLU A 82 -8.62 -27.67 -14.62
C GLU A 82 -8.66 -26.76 -15.84
N LYS A 83 -9.46 -25.68 -15.81
CA LYS A 83 -9.52 -24.65 -16.86
C LYS A 83 -8.15 -24.01 -17.12
N LEU A 84 -7.45 -23.61 -16.05
CA LEU A 84 -6.12 -23.04 -16.13
C LEU A 84 -5.05 -24.04 -16.62
N THR A 85 -5.32 -25.34 -16.58
CA THR A 85 -4.42 -26.37 -17.09
C THR A 85 -4.62 -26.62 -18.58
N THR A 86 -5.86 -26.61 -19.07
CA THR A 86 -6.23 -26.86 -20.47
C THR A 86 -5.86 -25.69 -21.38
N ASP A 87 -5.96 -24.49 -20.88
CA ASP A 87 -5.43 -23.33 -21.58
C ASP A 87 -3.90 -23.37 -21.51
N SER A 88 -3.25 -23.66 -22.64
CA SER A 88 -1.78 -23.65 -22.76
C SER A 88 -1.22 -22.28 -22.45
N PHE A 89 -1.11 -21.97 -21.14
CA PHE A 89 -0.37 -20.81 -20.69
C PHE A 89 1.11 -21.16 -20.77
N SER A 90 1.77 -20.68 -21.82
CA SER A 90 3.21 -20.50 -21.80
C SER A 90 3.52 -19.68 -20.57
N PHE A 91 4.15 -20.26 -19.56
CA PHE A 91 4.69 -19.52 -18.43
C PHE A 91 5.80 -18.62 -19.00
N PRO A 92 5.58 -17.31 -19.18
CA PRO A 92 6.74 -16.46 -19.15
C PRO A 92 7.30 -16.71 -17.77
N GLN A 93 8.54 -17.14 -17.67
CA GLN A 93 9.30 -16.92 -16.45
C GLN A 93 9.37 -15.39 -16.30
N HIS A 94 8.31 -14.80 -15.78
CA HIS A 94 8.51 -13.67 -14.91
C HIS A 94 9.20 -14.29 -13.69
N LEU A 95 10.52 -14.42 -13.82
CA LEU A 95 11.37 -14.14 -12.68
C LEU A 95 10.67 -12.95 -12.04
N PRO A 96 10.29 -13.00 -10.73
CA PRO A 96 9.91 -11.79 -10.07
C PRO A 96 11.00 -10.81 -10.52
N LYS A 97 10.65 -9.76 -11.28
CA LYS A 97 11.49 -8.58 -11.23
C LYS A 97 11.56 -8.36 -9.75
N ILE A 98 12.69 -8.81 -9.18
CA ILE A 98 13.16 -8.26 -7.92
C ILE A 98 12.94 -6.80 -8.21
N SER A 99 11.91 -6.21 -7.61
CA SER A 99 11.77 -4.77 -7.58
C SER A 99 13.18 -4.39 -7.19
N GLU A 100 13.95 -3.83 -8.14
CA GLU A 100 15.20 -3.20 -7.75
C GLU A 100 14.73 -2.38 -6.59
N ASP A 101 15.08 -2.80 -5.39
CA ASP A 101 14.69 -2.10 -4.17
C ASP A 101 15.20 -0.71 -4.47
N ARG A 102 14.28 0.20 -4.77
CA ARG A 102 14.67 1.53 -5.21
C ARG A 102 15.59 2.01 -4.12
N ILE A 103 16.89 2.03 -4.44
CA ILE A 103 17.91 2.48 -3.51
C ILE A 103 17.50 3.90 -3.16
N TYR A 104 17.03 4.08 -1.94
CA TYR A 104 16.72 5.40 -1.41
C TYR A 104 17.85 5.78 -0.45
N ALA A 105 18.14 7.03 -0.38
CA ALA A 105 19.01 7.59 0.63
C ALA A 105 18.26 8.69 1.39
N ILE A 106 18.30 8.63 2.72
CA ILE A 106 17.87 9.74 3.56
C ILE A 106 19.00 10.75 3.54
N THR A 107 18.73 11.96 3.01
CA THR A 107 19.73 13.03 2.87
C THR A 107 19.76 13.91 4.12
N LYS A 108 18.60 14.11 4.77
CA LYS A 108 18.50 14.95 5.97
C LYS A 108 17.27 14.61 6.79
N ILE A 109 17.41 14.74 8.11
CA ILE A 109 16.28 14.68 9.07
C ILE A 109 16.37 15.94 9.92
N GLU A 110 15.26 16.66 10.01
CA GLU A 110 15.20 17.93 10.75
C GLU A 110 13.80 18.17 11.34
N GLU A 111 13.65 19.25 12.09
CA GLU A 111 12.36 19.73 12.58
C GLU A 111 11.45 20.12 11.40
N ILE A 112 10.14 19.92 11.54
CA ILE A 112 9.16 20.26 10.51
C ILE A 112 9.00 21.78 10.39
N THR A 113 9.67 22.35 9.38
CA THR A 113 9.65 23.79 9.07
C THR A 113 9.08 24.09 7.68
N ASN A 114 9.06 23.11 6.78
CA ASN A 114 8.58 23.27 5.41
C ASN A 114 7.09 23.68 5.37
N LYS A 115 6.80 24.80 4.73
CA LYS A 115 5.46 25.40 4.65
C LYS A 115 4.41 24.44 4.07
N ASN A 116 4.77 23.62 3.10
CA ASN A 116 3.85 22.65 2.48
C ASN A 116 3.49 21.52 3.45
N LEU A 117 4.46 21.04 4.25
CA LEU A 117 4.20 20.02 5.27
C LEU A 117 3.37 20.59 6.43
N LEU A 118 3.65 21.82 6.85
CA LEU A 118 2.84 22.49 7.86
C LEU A 118 1.41 22.73 7.36
N SER A 119 1.21 23.12 6.09
CA SER A 119 -0.13 23.25 5.49
C SER A 119 -0.84 21.90 5.44
N TYR A 120 -0.16 20.85 5.02
CA TYR A 120 -0.69 19.48 4.99
C TYR A 120 -1.18 19.02 6.38
N LEU A 121 -0.40 19.26 7.44
CA LEU A 121 -0.79 18.90 8.81
C LEU A 121 -2.00 19.72 9.30
N ARG A 122 -2.05 21.02 8.98
CA ARG A 122 -3.20 21.90 9.30
C ARG A 122 -4.48 21.48 8.56
N GLU A 123 -4.39 21.15 7.27
CA GLU A 123 -5.51 20.64 6.48
C GLU A 123 -6.10 19.36 7.11
N ARG A 124 -5.26 18.53 7.74
CA ARG A 124 -5.66 17.35 8.50
C ARG A 124 -6.07 17.64 9.95
N LYS A 125 -6.07 18.90 10.36
CA LYS A 125 -6.41 19.37 11.71
C LYS A 125 -5.52 18.75 12.80
N ILE A 126 -4.28 18.41 12.47
CA ILE A 126 -3.30 17.89 13.43
C ILE A 126 -2.61 19.09 14.11
N ASN A 127 -2.53 19.05 15.45
CA ASN A 127 -1.77 20.03 16.23
C ASN A 127 -0.28 19.94 15.86
N LEU A 128 0.32 21.09 15.53
CA LEU A 128 1.70 21.14 15.05
C LEU A 128 2.72 20.83 16.16
N ASP A 129 2.42 21.09 17.40
CA ASP A 129 3.33 20.81 18.52
C ASP A 129 3.47 19.30 18.73
N PHE A 130 2.35 18.56 18.67
CA PHE A 130 2.39 17.09 18.68
C PHE A 130 3.08 16.54 17.42
N ALA A 131 2.82 17.14 16.24
CA ALA A 131 3.50 16.71 15.03
C ALA A 131 5.03 16.90 15.15
N ARG A 132 5.52 18.00 15.71
CA ARG A 132 6.95 18.24 15.95
C ARG A 132 7.55 17.34 17.00
N GLN A 133 6.76 16.99 18.03
CA GLN A 133 7.21 16.09 19.09
C GLN A 133 7.46 14.66 18.60
N PHE A 134 6.61 14.16 17.71
CA PHE A 134 6.60 12.75 17.31
C PHE A 134 7.06 12.50 15.87
N CYS A 135 7.14 13.52 15.03
CA CYS A 135 7.53 13.40 13.64
C CYS A 135 8.71 14.33 13.32
N SER A 136 9.38 14.00 12.21
CA SER A 136 10.45 14.81 11.65
C SER A 136 10.14 15.15 10.20
N GLN A 137 10.78 16.21 9.68
CA GLN A 137 10.88 16.44 8.24
C GLN A 137 12.01 15.55 7.72
N VAL A 138 11.66 14.59 6.87
CA VAL A 138 12.61 13.66 6.26
C VAL A 138 12.81 14.06 4.80
N HIS A 139 14.05 14.35 4.45
CA HIS A 139 14.50 14.54 3.07
C HIS A 139 15.09 13.24 2.56
N TYR A 140 14.75 12.87 1.33
CA TYR A 140 15.21 11.64 0.75
C TYR A 140 15.29 11.74 -0.78
N THR A 141 16.11 10.89 -1.38
CA THR A 141 16.27 10.79 -2.82
C THR A 141 16.09 9.34 -3.28
N PHE A 142 15.66 9.18 -4.52
CA PHE A 142 15.77 7.98 -5.30
C PHE A 142 16.73 8.28 -6.45
N ASP A 143 17.78 7.52 -6.62
CA ASP A 143 18.75 7.65 -7.72
C ASP A 143 19.57 8.95 -7.74
N ASP A 144 19.76 9.61 -6.60
CA ASP A 144 20.56 10.85 -6.40
C ASP A 144 20.23 12.03 -7.34
N LYS A 145 19.07 11.98 -8.05
CA LYS A 145 18.71 12.98 -9.06
C LYS A 145 17.76 14.05 -8.56
N LYS A 146 16.90 13.72 -7.61
CA LYS A 146 15.88 14.63 -7.10
C LYS A 146 15.66 14.39 -5.62
N GLU A 147 15.71 15.45 -4.84
CA GLU A 147 15.37 15.41 -3.43
C GLU A 147 13.87 15.58 -3.24
N TYR A 148 13.32 14.73 -2.38
CA TYR A 148 11.94 14.75 -1.93
C TYR A 148 11.90 15.03 -0.43
N TYR A 149 10.75 15.46 0.06
CA TYR A 149 10.53 15.65 1.49
C TYR A 149 9.14 15.22 1.92
N ALA A 150 9.03 14.74 3.16
CA ALA A 150 7.77 14.31 3.76
C ALA A 150 7.80 14.45 5.29
N VAL A 151 6.63 14.41 5.91
CA VAL A 151 6.50 14.15 7.34
C VAL A 151 6.87 12.69 7.55
N GLY A 152 7.86 12.42 8.40
CA GLY A 152 8.34 11.10 8.74
C GLY A 152 8.03 10.76 10.19
N PHE A 153 7.43 9.61 10.40
CA PHE A 153 7.18 9.02 11.72
C PHE A 153 8.06 7.78 11.85
N LYS A 154 8.92 7.76 12.86
CA LYS A 154 9.93 6.71 13.03
C LYS A 154 9.31 5.46 13.65
N ASN A 155 9.62 4.29 13.11
CA ASN A 155 9.21 3.00 13.65
C ASN A 155 10.32 2.33 14.48
N ASP A 156 10.01 1.20 15.13
CA ASP A 156 10.91 0.51 16.06
C ASP A 156 12.15 -0.07 15.38
N LYS A 157 12.13 -0.27 14.05
CA LYS A 157 13.32 -0.61 13.24
C LYS A 157 14.18 0.60 12.86
N GLY A 158 13.80 1.81 13.26
CA GLY A 158 14.48 3.02 12.87
C GLY A 158 14.17 3.49 11.45
N SER A 159 13.23 2.86 10.78
CA SER A 159 12.69 3.25 9.47
C SER A 159 11.63 4.34 9.62
N TYR A 160 11.20 4.95 8.52
CA TYR A 160 10.27 6.07 8.55
C TYR A 160 9.02 5.80 7.71
N GLU A 161 7.85 5.89 8.35
CA GLU A 161 6.58 6.06 7.66
C GLU A 161 6.46 7.50 7.16
N LEU A 162 6.33 7.67 5.84
CA LEU A 162 6.33 8.97 5.21
C LEU A 162 4.94 9.37 4.72
N ARG A 163 4.58 10.65 4.95
CA ARG A 163 3.39 11.24 4.33
C ARG A 163 3.60 12.70 3.96
N ASN A 164 3.06 13.08 2.82
CA ASN A 164 2.76 14.45 2.45
C ASN A 164 1.43 14.48 1.65
N LYS A 165 1.07 15.61 1.05
CA LYS A 165 -0.17 15.76 0.28
C LYS A 165 -0.29 14.79 -0.89
N PHE A 166 0.82 14.35 -1.47
CA PHE A 166 0.88 13.58 -2.72
C PHE A 166 1.44 12.17 -2.55
N PHE A 167 1.99 11.86 -1.39
CA PHE A 167 2.73 10.62 -1.18
C PHE A 167 2.46 10.00 0.19
N LYS A 168 2.26 8.69 0.20
CA LYS A 168 2.28 7.81 1.38
C LYS A 168 3.22 6.66 1.07
N GLY A 169 4.17 6.38 1.94
CA GLY A 169 5.14 5.30 1.77
C GLY A 169 5.98 5.06 3.00
N ILE A 170 6.96 4.16 2.87
CA ILE A 170 7.92 3.84 3.91
C ILE A 170 9.33 3.91 3.33
N LEU A 171 10.28 4.40 4.11
CA LEU A 171 11.72 4.26 3.86
C LEU A 171 12.29 3.26 4.86
N GLY A 172 12.68 2.08 4.36
CA GLY A 172 13.20 0.97 5.14
C GLY A 172 12.19 -0.13 5.39
N GLY A 173 12.38 -0.83 6.50
CA GLY A 173 11.55 -1.97 6.87
C GLY A 173 10.24 -1.54 7.51
N LYS A 174 9.17 -2.25 7.19
CA LYS A 174 7.90 -2.12 7.90
C LYS A 174 8.05 -2.62 9.34
N GLU A 175 7.51 -1.87 10.28
CA GLU A 175 7.43 -2.22 11.70
C GLU A 175 6.43 -1.33 12.40
N ILE A 176 5.93 -1.77 13.54
CA ILE A 176 5.14 -0.95 14.46
C ILE A 176 6.01 0.15 15.08
N THR A 177 5.36 1.11 15.73
CA THR A 177 6.00 2.06 16.64
C THR A 177 5.43 1.89 18.03
N THR A 178 6.31 1.65 19.00
CA THR A 178 5.95 1.54 20.40
C THR A 178 6.42 2.78 21.16
N ILE A 179 5.52 3.41 21.91
CA ILE A 179 5.83 4.51 22.83
C ILE A 179 5.46 4.04 24.23
N ASP A 180 6.48 3.70 25.01
CA ASP A 180 6.31 3.23 26.38
C ASP A 180 6.48 4.39 27.36
N ASN A 181 5.40 4.73 28.04
CA ASN A 181 5.34 5.74 29.11
C ASN A 181 5.25 5.11 30.50
N ASN A 182 5.56 3.82 30.62
CA ASN A 182 5.44 3.04 31.88
C ASN A 182 4.03 3.08 32.48
N CYS A 183 2.99 3.06 31.66
CA CYS A 183 1.60 3.08 32.06
C CYS A 183 0.96 1.71 31.99
N GLN A 184 -0.16 1.50 32.69
CA GLN A 184 -0.91 0.25 32.65
C GLN A 184 -1.89 0.19 31.46
N VAL A 185 -2.24 1.34 30.90
CA VAL A 185 -3.16 1.44 29.76
C VAL A 185 -2.37 1.50 28.47
N VAL A 186 -2.82 0.78 27.47
CA VAL A 186 -2.24 0.78 26.11
C VAL A 186 -3.30 1.19 25.11
N SER A 187 -3.03 2.20 24.32
CA SER A 187 -3.87 2.64 23.20
C SER A 187 -3.25 2.23 21.88
N LEU A 188 -4.08 1.62 20.98
CA LEU A 188 -3.66 1.09 19.71
C LEU A 188 -4.19 1.96 18.55
N PHE A 189 -3.35 2.26 17.56
CA PHE A 189 -3.70 3.06 16.39
C PHE A 189 -3.27 2.36 15.08
N GLU A 190 -4.10 2.48 14.05
CA GLU A 190 -3.78 1.96 12.72
C GLU A 190 -2.63 2.74 12.07
N SER A 191 -2.59 4.06 12.26
CA SER A 191 -1.56 4.90 11.67
C SER A 191 -1.12 6.03 12.62
N TRP A 192 0.08 6.57 12.35
CA TRP A 192 0.59 7.72 13.11
C TRP A 192 -0.30 8.97 12.99
N SER A 193 -1.03 9.12 11.87
CA SER A 193 -1.97 10.25 11.73
C SER A 193 -3.19 10.11 12.65
N ASP A 194 -3.64 8.90 12.94
CA ASP A 194 -4.73 8.64 13.88
C ASP A 194 -4.26 8.88 15.31
N PHE A 195 -3.05 8.42 15.63
CA PHE A 195 -2.40 8.74 16.90
C PHE A 195 -2.29 10.25 17.14
N LEU A 196 -1.75 11.02 16.19
CA LEU A 196 -1.65 12.48 16.33
C LEU A 196 -3.02 13.18 16.37
N SER A 197 -4.02 12.65 15.68
CA SER A 197 -5.39 13.15 15.74
C SER A 197 -5.98 12.92 17.13
N TYR A 198 -5.74 11.76 17.72
CA TYR A 198 -6.13 11.46 19.10
C TYR A 198 -5.49 12.43 20.09
N LEU A 199 -4.17 12.66 20.03
CA LEU A 199 -3.49 13.64 20.90
C LEU A 199 -4.06 15.05 20.71
N THR A 200 -4.36 15.42 19.46
CA THR A 200 -4.96 16.72 19.15
C THR A 200 -6.34 16.88 19.79
N LEU A 201 -7.18 15.85 19.76
CA LEU A 201 -8.49 15.84 20.42
C LEU A 201 -8.35 15.89 21.95
N LYS A 202 -7.42 15.15 22.52
CA LYS A 202 -7.14 15.14 23.96
C LYS A 202 -6.47 16.43 24.46
N LYS A 203 -5.86 17.22 23.56
CA LYS A 203 -5.09 18.45 23.85
C LYS A 203 -3.92 18.24 24.81
N LYS A 204 -3.49 17.01 25.00
CA LYS A 204 -2.35 16.59 25.83
C LYS A 204 -1.87 15.21 25.37
N VAL A 205 -0.69 14.80 25.79
CA VAL A 205 -0.27 13.40 25.75
C VAL A 205 -0.82 12.73 27.02
N PRO A 206 -1.78 11.78 26.89
CA PRO A 206 -2.31 11.07 28.05
C PRO A 206 -1.25 10.17 28.71
N GLU A 207 -1.50 9.78 29.96
CA GLU A 207 -0.69 8.79 30.70
C GLU A 207 -1.05 7.37 30.24
N GLU A 208 -0.64 7.05 29.01
CA GLU A 208 -0.91 5.79 28.31
C GLU A 208 0.34 5.36 27.54
N ASN A 209 0.51 4.08 27.32
CA ASN A 209 1.42 3.55 26.30
C ASN A 209 0.72 3.57 24.96
N PHE A 210 1.47 3.71 23.87
CA PHE A 210 0.90 3.74 22.52
C PHE A 210 1.57 2.70 21.63
N ILE A 211 0.76 2.01 20.83
CA ILE A 211 1.21 1.13 19.77
C ILE A 211 0.59 1.61 18.45
N ILE A 212 1.42 1.92 17.48
CA ILE A 212 1.00 2.38 16.16
C ILE A 212 1.40 1.33 15.13
N LEU A 213 0.42 0.76 14.42
CA LEU A 213 0.60 -0.39 13.52
C LEU A 213 1.31 -0.03 12.21
N ASN A 214 1.27 1.25 11.77
CA ASN A 214 2.04 1.77 10.64
C ASN A 214 1.82 1.03 9.30
N SER A 215 0.65 0.51 9.01
CA SER A 215 0.37 -0.22 7.76
C SER A 215 1.18 -1.53 7.61
N THR A 216 1.38 -2.23 8.73
CA THR A 216 1.97 -3.59 8.74
C THR A 216 1.13 -4.59 7.95
#